data_1488b40631e81055cb831f7853962f2c
#
_entry.id   1488b40631e81055cb831f7853962f2c
#
_cell.length_a   1.000
_cell.length_b   1.000
_cell.length_c   1.000
_cell.angle_alpha   90.00
_cell.angle_beta   90.00
_cell.angle_gamma   90.00
#
_symmetry.space_group_name_H-M   'P 1'
#
loop_
_entity.id
_entity.type
_entity.pdbx_description
1 polymer ?
#
loop_
_entity_poly.entity_id
_entity_poly.type
_entity_poly.pdbx_seq_one_letter_code
_entity_poly.pdbx_strand_id
1 'polypeptide(L)'
;MQLAVPPMAELVAPAGWRTVDFLADLHLEPAQPATLQALRQYLESTPADAVFLLGDLFEVWVGDDAIDEPDSFEGACSALLAGAARQRPMYFMHGNRDFLVGAEFTRRTGVALLADPTVLQFLDQRWLLSHGDALCLN
;
A
#
# COMPACT_ATOMS: atom_id res chain seq x y z
N MET A 1 0.11 -11.87 37.00
CA MET A 1 0.57 -10.66 36.28
C MET A 1 0.16 -10.79 34.82
N GLN A 2 -0.62 -9.86 34.34
CA GLN A 2 -0.99 -9.85 32.93
C GLN A 2 0.05 -9.06 32.15
N LEU A 3 0.53 -9.64 31.05
CA LEU A 3 1.35 -8.90 30.11
C LEU A 3 0.44 -7.98 29.31
N ALA A 4 0.75 -6.69 29.33
CA ALA A 4 0.02 -5.73 28.52
C ALA A 4 0.37 -5.96 27.05
N VAL A 5 -0.63 -6.26 26.24
CA VAL A 5 -0.46 -6.34 24.79
C VAL A 5 -0.60 -4.91 24.26
N PRO A 6 0.40 -4.41 23.49
CA PRO A 6 0.26 -3.08 22.93
C PRO A 6 -1.00 -2.99 22.06
N PRO A 7 -1.71 -1.85 22.10
CA PRO A 7 -2.87 -1.70 21.21
C PRO A 7 -2.44 -1.80 19.76
N MET A 8 -3.16 -2.62 19.01
CA MET A 8 -2.93 -2.78 17.58
C MET A 8 -3.57 -1.61 16.84
N ALA A 9 -2.91 -1.14 15.78
CA ALA A 9 -3.49 -0.11 14.93
C ALA A 9 -4.80 -0.62 14.30
N GLU A 10 -5.78 0.25 14.23
CA GLU A 10 -7.08 -0.09 13.66
C GLU A 10 -7.50 0.94 12.63
N LEU A 11 -8.13 0.45 11.56
CA LEU A 11 -8.75 1.28 10.55
C LEU A 11 -10.22 0.86 10.45
N VAL A 12 -11.13 1.81 10.69
CA VAL A 12 -12.55 1.55 10.59
C VAL A 12 -13.03 2.03 9.21
N ALA A 13 -13.51 1.09 8.39
CA ALA A 13 -14.01 1.43 7.06
C ALA A 13 -15.27 2.29 7.17
N PRO A 14 -15.38 3.32 6.32
CA PRO A 14 -16.65 4.08 6.22
C PRO A 14 -17.81 3.15 5.89
N ALA A 15 -18.99 3.48 6.43
CA ALA A 15 -20.17 2.61 6.27
C ALA A 15 -20.58 2.41 4.81
N GLY A 16 -20.19 3.32 3.92
CA GLY A 16 -20.55 3.23 2.50
C GLY A 16 -19.71 2.26 1.68
N TRP A 17 -18.59 1.77 2.22
CA TRP A 17 -17.75 0.84 1.46
C TRP A 17 -18.43 -0.52 1.33
N ARG A 18 -18.42 -1.06 0.14
CA ARG A 18 -18.96 -2.39 -0.17
C ARG A 18 -17.89 -3.36 -0.64
N THR A 19 -16.84 -2.85 -1.29
CA THR A 19 -15.78 -3.67 -1.88
C THR A 19 -14.43 -3.06 -1.57
N VAL A 20 -13.51 -3.86 -1.06
CA VAL A 20 -12.10 -3.48 -0.90
C VAL A 20 -11.24 -4.52 -1.59
N ASP A 21 -10.13 -4.07 -2.19
CA ASP A 21 -9.18 -4.95 -2.85
C ASP A 21 -7.86 -4.92 -2.11
N PHE A 22 -7.20 -6.08 -2.08
CA PHE A 22 -5.89 -6.24 -1.48
C PHE A 22 -4.91 -6.71 -2.56
N LEU A 23 -3.77 -6.01 -2.67
CA LEU A 23 -2.69 -6.38 -3.56
C LEU A 23 -1.41 -6.50 -2.74
N ALA A 24 -0.54 -7.43 -3.11
CA ALA A 24 0.75 -7.61 -2.45
C ALA A 24 1.75 -8.18 -3.44
N ASP A 25 3.04 -7.97 -3.15
CA ASP A 25 4.14 -8.61 -3.87
C ASP A 25 4.14 -8.34 -5.38
N LEU A 26 3.86 -7.09 -5.75
CA LEU A 26 3.90 -6.70 -7.17
C LEU A 26 5.33 -6.56 -7.68
N HIS A 27 6.28 -6.20 -6.81
CA HIS A 27 7.70 -6.05 -7.15
C HIS A 27 7.90 -5.19 -8.39
N LEU A 28 7.30 -3.99 -8.39
CA LEU A 28 7.42 -3.06 -9.51
C LEU A 28 8.89 -2.69 -9.73
N GLU A 29 9.35 -2.78 -10.98
CA GLU A 29 10.72 -2.43 -11.34
C GLU A 29 10.78 -2.01 -12.81
N PRO A 30 11.79 -1.19 -13.18
CA PRO A 30 11.90 -0.70 -14.56
C PRO A 30 12.08 -1.83 -15.59
N ALA A 31 12.70 -2.95 -15.17
CA ALA A 31 12.96 -4.06 -16.09
C ALA A 31 11.69 -4.86 -16.42
N GLN A 32 10.60 -4.63 -15.70
CA GLN A 32 9.33 -5.34 -15.88
C GLN A 32 8.20 -4.35 -16.11
N PRO A 33 8.18 -3.65 -17.26
CA PRO A 33 7.16 -2.62 -17.50
C PRO A 33 5.75 -3.17 -17.62
N ALA A 34 5.60 -4.46 -17.96
CA ALA A 34 4.29 -5.07 -18.06
C ALA A 34 3.55 -5.10 -16.74
N THR A 35 4.26 -5.26 -15.61
CA THR A 35 3.65 -5.27 -14.29
C THR A 35 3.06 -3.90 -13.96
N LEU A 36 3.80 -2.82 -14.24
CA LEU A 36 3.29 -1.47 -14.02
C LEU A 36 2.08 -1.19 -14.91
N GLN A 37 2.12 -1.64 -16.16
CA GLN A 37 0.99 -1.46 -17.08
C GLN A 37 -0.24 -2.23 -16.60
N ALA A 38 -0.07 -3.44 -16.09
CA ALA A 38 -1.17 -4.21 -15.52
C ALA A 38 -1.78 -3.51 -14.30
N LEU A 39 -0.92 -2.95 -13.45
CA LEU A 39 -1.40 -2.18 -12.29
C LEU A 39 -2.20 -0.95 -12.76
N ARG A 40 -1.71 -0.24 -13.77
CA ARG A 40 -2.41 0.91 -14.33
C ARG A 40 -3.80 0.52 -14.81
N GLN A 41 -3.90 -0.54 -15.60
CA GLN A 41 -5.19 -1.00 -16.13
C GLN A 41 -6.15 -1.41 -15.01
N TYR A 42 -5.62 -2.08 -13.99
CA TYR A 42 -6.42 -2.48 -12.83
C TYR A 42 -6.97 -1.25 -12.10
N LEU A 43 -6.11 -0.27 -11.83
CA LEU A 43 -6.52 0.93 -11.09
C LEU A 43 -7.51 1.79 -11.87
N GLU A 44 -7.45 1.76 -13.19
CA GLU A 44 -8.39 2.49 -14.05
C GLU A 44 -9.77 1.85 -14.10
N SER A 45 -9.87 0.55 -13.83
CA SER A 45 -11.11 -0.21 -14.04
C SER A 45 -11.72 -0.80 -12.77
N THR A 46 -11.01 -0.84 -11.65
CA THR A 46 -11.54 -1.49 -10.46
C THR A 46 -12.74 -0.76 -9.89
N PRO A 47 -13.81 -1.50 -9.52
CA PRO A 47 -14.96 -0.91 -8.82
C PRO A 47 -14.76 -0.82 -7.31
N ALA A 48 -13.58 -1.17 -6.80
CA ALA A 48 -13.34 -1.17 -5.35
C ALA A 48 -13.47 0.21 -4.75
N ASP A 49 -14.03 0.28 -3.55
CA ASP A 49 -14.15 1.52 -2.78
C ASP A 49 -12.82 1.93 -2.16
N ALA A 50 -11.94 0.97 -1.92
CA ALA A 50 -10.59 1.22 -1.40
C ALA A 50 -9.65 0.12 -1.86
N VAL A 51 -8.36 0.46 -1.98
CA VAL A 51 -7.31 -0.48 -2.39
C VAL A 51 -6.21 -0.47 -1.33
N PHE A 52 -5.81 -1.65 -0.91
CA PHE A 52 -4.77 -1.86 0.10
C PHE A 52 -3.57 -2.55 -0.55
N LEU A 53 -2.42 -1.91 -0.49
CA LEU A 53 -1.16 -2.43 -1.02
C LEU A 53 -0.36 -2.97 0.17
N LEU A 54 -0.31 -4.29 0.30
CA LEU A 54 0.17 -4.96 1.52
C LEU A 54 1.61 -5.44 1.38
N GLY A 55 2.51 -4.52 1.03
CA GLY A 55 3.94 -4.79 1.05
C GLY A 55 4.53 -5.29 -0.26
N ASP A 56 5.82 -5.03 -0.43
CA ASP A 56 6.58 -5.39 -1.62
C ASP A 56 5.92 -4.91 -2.92
N LEU A 57 5.41 -3.68 -2.87
CA LEU A 57 4.90 -3.00 -4.06
C LEU A 57 6.04 -2.75 -5.04
N PHE A 58 7.20 -2.36 -4.52
CA PHE A 58 8.39 -2.08 -5.32
C PHE A 58 9.44 -3.17 -5.10
N GLU A 59 10.15 -3.53 -6.16
CA GLU A 59 11.30 -4.43 -6.03
C GLU A 59 12.41 -3.77 -5.22
N VAL A 60 12.65 -2.47 -5.47
CA VAL A 60 13.64 -1.67 -4.75
C VAL A 60 13.09 -0.27 -4.58
N TRP A 61 13.25 0.30 -3.38
CA TRP A 61 12.95 1.71 -3.11
C TRP A 61 14.08 2.25 -2.25
N VAL A 62 14.87 3.14 -2.82
CA VAL A 62 16.08 3.64 -2.14
C VAL A 62 15.83 4.89 -1.31
N GLY A 63 14.67 5.54 -1.49
CA GLY A 63 14.30 6.74 -0.75
C GLY A 63 13.31 7.57 -1.53
N ASP A 64 12.52 8.37 -0.82
CA ASP A 64 11.45 9.17 -1.45
C ASP A 64 12.00 10.28 -2.33
N ASP A 65 13.26 10.69 -2.15
CA ASP A 65 13.87 11.73 -2.97
C ASP A 65 14.00 11.33 -4.44
N ALA A 66 14.02 10.03 -4.74
CA ALA A 66 14.05 9.56 -6.12
C ALA A 66 12.80 9.97 -6.91
N ILE A 67 11.70 10.30 -6.25
CA ILE A 67 10.47 10.74 -6.92
C ILE A 67 10.73 12.00 -7.76
N ASP A 68 11.58 12.89 -7.28
CA ASP A 68 11.82 14.18 -7.92
C ASP A 68 12.88 14.13 -9.02
N GLU A 69 13.54 12.99 -9.20
CA GLU A 69 14.52 12.87 -10.29
C GLU A 69 13.80 12.83 -11.64
N PRO A 70 14.28 13.61 -12.64
CA PRO A 70 13.63 13.62 -13.94
C PRO A 70 13.54 12.22 -14.56
N ASP A 71 12.37 11.89 -15.07
CA ASP A 71 12.10 10.63 -15.77
C ASP A 71 12.39 9.38 -14.92
N SER A 72 12.35 9.52 -13.58
CA SER A 72 12.59 8.38 -12.71
C SER A 72 11.40 7.41 -12.74
N PHE A 73 11.71 6.13 -12.53
CA PHE A 73 10.69 5.10 -12.36
C PHE A 73 9.84 5.38 -11.12
N GLU A 74 10.48 5.83 -10.03
CA GLU A 74 9.81 6.19 -8.78
C GLU A 74 8.82 7.33 -9.00
N GLY A 75 9.19 8.32 -9.81
CA GLY A 75 8.30 9.43 -10.16
C GLY A 75 7.11 8.96 -10.99
N ALA A 76 7.34 8.07 -11.96
CA ALA A 76 6.25 7.54 -12.79
C ALA A 76 5.26 6.71 -11.96
N CYS A 77 5.78 5.87 -11.07
CA CYS A 77 4.93 5.07 -10.17
C CYS A 77 4.14 5.97 -9.23
N SER A 78 4.80 6.99 -8.67
CA SER A 78 4.13 7.92 -7.75
C SER A 78 3.03 8.70 -8.44
N ALA A 79 3.25 9.12 -9.70
CA ALA A 79 2.21 9.82 -10.48
C ALA A 79 1.00 8.92 -10.73
N LEU A 80 1.24 7.65 -11.06
CA LEU A 80 0.16 6.68 -11.26
C LEU A 80 -0.66 6.50 -9.98
N LEU A 81 0.03 6.31 -8.85
CA LEU A 81 -0.63 6.11 -7.57
C LEU A 81 -1.37 7.36 -7.10
N ALA A 82 -0.81 8.55 -7.35
CA ALA A 82 -1.47 9.81 -7.02
C ALA A 82 -2.78 9.96 -7.79
N GLY A 83 -2.78 9.61 -9.07
CA GLY A 83 -4.00 9.62 -9.87
C GLY A 83 -5.07 8.67 -9.33
N ALA A 84 -4.65 7.46 -8.96
CA ALA A 84 -5.56 6.46 -8.40
C ALA A 84 -6.09 6.89 -7.02
N ALA A 85 -5.25 7.51 -6.19
CA ALA A 85 -5.64 7.93 -4.85
C ALA A 85 -6.65 9.08 -4.88
N ARG A 86 -6.72 9.83 -5.97
CA ARG A 86 -7.78 10.85 -6.15
C ARG A 86 -9.14 10.23 -6.46
N GLN A 87 -9.16 8.99 -6.94
CA GLN A 87 -10.41 8.30 -7.31
C GLN A 87 -10.99 7.51 -6.14
N ARG A 88 -10.12 6.99 -5.25
CA ARG A 88 -10.54 6.18 -4.10
C ARG A 88 -9.45 6.18 -3.03
N PRO A 89 -9.82 5.93 -1.76
CA PRO A 89 -8.80 5.76 -0.72
C PRO A 89 -7.84 4.62 -1.04
N MET A 90 -6.54 4.89 -0.87
CA MET A 90 -5.50 3.89 -1.06
C MET A 90 -4.59 3.87 0.15
N TYR A 91 -4.17 2.68 0.51
CA TYR A 91 -3.34 2.43 1.68
C TYR A 91 -2.14 1.58 1.29
N PHE A 92 -1.02 1.81 1.97
CA PHE A 92 0.22 1.08 1.72
C PHE A 92 0.81 0.60 3.04
N MET A 93 1.22 -0.67 3.07
CA MET A 93 1.93 -1.27 4.19
C MET A 93 3.30 -1.70 3.68
N HIS A 94 4.36 -1.42 4.45
CA HIS A 94 5.71 -1.77 4.05
C HIS A 94 5.91 -3.28 3.95
N GLY A 95 6.70 -3.71 2.95
CA GLY A 95 7.24 -5.05 2.88
C GLY A 95 8.75 -5.04 3.11
N ASN A 96 9.41 -6.13 2.77
CA ASN A 96 10.87 -6.22 2.91
C ASN A 96 11.61 -5.36 1.88
N ARG A 97 11.05 -5.23 0.68
CA ARG A 97 11.71 -4.58 -0.45
C ARG A 97 11.52 -3.08 -0.46
N ASP A 98 10.50 -2.57 0.20
CA ASP A 98 10.14 -1.16 0.12
C ASP A 98 9.98 -0.49 1.48
N PHE A 99 10.75 -0.94 2.47
CA PHE A 99 10.68 -0.41 3.83
C PHE A 99 11.13 1.06 3.94
N LEU A 100 11.81 1.58 2.92
CA LEU A 100 12.24 2.99 2.89
C LEU A 100 11.19 3.94 2.32
N VAL A 101 10.04 3.43 1.85
CA VAL A 101 8.93 4.29 1.46
C VAL A 101 8.47 5.05 2.70
N GLY A 102 8.42 6.37 2.63
CA GLY A 102 8.24 7.21 3.79
C GLY A 102 7.13 8.24 3.67
N ALA A 103 7.18 9.24 4.55
CA ALA A 103 6.15 10.26 4.66
C ALA A 103 6.03 11.13 3.40
N GLU A 104 7.15 11.39 2.70
CA GLU A 104 7.10 12.19 1.48
C GLU A 104 6.34 11.47 0.37
N PHE A 105 6.51 10.15 0.26
CA PHE A 105 5.72 9.34 -0.67
C PHE A 105 4.23 9.51 -0.38
N THR A 106 3.82 9.41 0.89
CA THR A 106 2.42 9.59 1.29
C THR A 106 1.91 10.98 0.92
N ARG A 107 2.71 12.01 1.21
CA ARG A 107 2.33 13.39 0.91
C ARG A 107 2.16 13.62 -0.60
N ARG A 108 3.04 13.04 -1.40
CA ARG A 108 3.05 13.23 -2.85
C ARG A 108 1.97 12.43 -3.56
N THR A 109 1.62 11.27 -3.04
CA THR A 109 0.66 10.37 -3.71
C THR A 109 -0.74 10.42 -3.11
N GLY A 110 -0.88 10.77 -1.84
CA GLY A 110 -2.14 10.63 -1.13
C GLY A 110 -2.42 9.21 -0.65
N VAL A 111 -1.51 8.27 -0.89
CA VAL A 111 -1.63 6.91 -0.37
C VAL A 111 -1.22 6.92 1.10
N ALA A 112 -2.09 6.45 1.98
CA ALA A 112 -1.83 6.47 3.42
C ALA A 112 -0.99 5.27 3.84
N LEU A 113 0.01 5.49 4.71
CA LEU A 113 0.81 4.40 5.27
C LEU A 113 0.06 3.74 6.42
N LEU A 114 0.08 2.41 6.43
CA LEU A 114 -0.47 1.61 7.52
C LEU A 114 0.65 0.94 8.30
N ALA A 115 0.46 0.85 9.62
CA ALA A 115 1.33 0.03 10.44
C ALA A 115 1.13 -1.45 10.13
N ASP A 116 2.17 -2.25 10.30
CA ASP A 116 2.08 -3.72 10.18
C ASP A 116 2.21 -4.31 11.58
N PRO A 117 1.17 -4.97 12.10
CA PRO A 117 -0.13 -5.22 11.50
C PRO A 117 -1.14 -4.09 11.77
N THR A 118 -2.21 -4.08 10.99
CA THR A 118 -3.38 -3.21 11.21
C THR A 118 -4.63 -4.06 11.16
N VAL A 119 -5.60 -3.77 12.03
CA VAL A 119 -6.92 -4.39 11.95
C VAL A 119 -7.84 -3.50 11.14
N LEU A 120 -8.43 -4.05 10.09
CA LEU A 120 -9.46 -3.38 9.30
C LEU A 120 -10.83 -3.84 9.77
N GLN A 121 -11.68 -2.91 10.20
CA GLN A 121 -13.08 -3.19 10.48
C GLN A 121 -13.88 -2.86 9.23
N PHE A 122 -14.48 -3.88 8.62
CA PHE A 122 -15.18 -3.74 7.35
C PHE A 122 -16.34 -4.74 7.29
N LEU A 123 -17.54 -4.24 6.99
CA LEU A 123 -18.76 -5.06 6.89
C LEU A 123 -18.99 -5.93 8.15
N ASP A 124 -18.88 -5.31 9.32
CA ASP A 124 -19.09 -5.96 10.64
C ASP A 124 -18.10 -7.07 10.94
N GLN A 125 -16.97 -7.12 10.20
CA GLN A 125 -15.89 -8.07 10.43
C GLN A 125 -14.60 -7.35 10.74
N ARG A 126 -13.68 -8.05 11.38
CA ARG A 126 -12.36 -7.55 11.69
C ARG A 126 -11.34 -8.39 10.92
N TRP A 127 -10.56 -7.71 10.09
CA TRP A 127 -9.56 -8.33 9.23
C TRP A 127 -8.17 -7.93 9.71
N LEU A 128 -7.32 -8.90 9.98
CA LEU A 128 -5.93 -8.62 10.32
C LEU A 128 -5.14 -8.47 9.03
N LEU A 129 -4.60 -7.27 8.82
CA LEU A 129 -3.78 -6.97 7.65
C LEU A 129 -2.32 -7.00 8.06
N SER A 130 -1.52 -7.77 7.34
CA SER A 130 -0.10 -7.88 7.58
C SER A 130 0.60 -8.30 6.29
N HIS A 131 1.84 -7.83 6.11
CA HIS A 131 2.68 -8.36 5.04
C HIS A 131 3.18 -9.79 5.39
N GLY A 132 3.16 -10.13 6.68
CA GLY A 132 3.46 -11.47 7.14
C GLY A 132 4.86 -11.68 7.70
N ASP A 133 5.75 -10.72 7.52
CA ASP A 133 7.14 -10.86 7.99
C ASP A 133 7.22 -10.99 9.50
N ALA A 134 6.39 -10.23 10.21
CA ALA A 134 6.35 -10.27 11.67
C ALA A 134 5.82 -11.60 12.19
N LEU A 135 5.19 -12.40 11.33
CA LEU A 135 4.61 -13.69 11.66
C LEU A 135 5.49 -14.87 11.20
N CYS A 136 6.58 -14.57 10.50
CA CYS A 136 7.52 -15.61 10.04
C CYS A 136 8.45 -15.99 11.17
N LEU A 137 8.40 -17.27 11.57
CA LEU A 137 9.21 -17.83 12.65
C LEU A 137 10.36 -18.65 12.07
N ASN A 138 11.28 -18.00 11.38
CA ASN A 138 12.45 -18.70 10.84
C ASN A 138 13.69 -18.30 11.59
#